data_05f01e4f56f006bcada8d6bea574f111
#
_entry.id   05f01e4f56f006bcada8d6bea574f111
#
_cell.length_a   1.000
_cell.length_b   1.000
_cell.length_c   1.000
_cell.angle_alpha   90.00
_cell.angle_beta   90.00
_cell.angle_gamma   90.00
#
_symmetry.space_group_name_H-M   'P 1'
#
loop_
_entity.id
_entity.type
_entity.pdbx_description
1 polymer ?
#
loop_
_entity_poly.entity_id
_entity_poly.type
_entity_poly.pdbx_seq_one_letter_code
_entity_poly.pdbx_strand_id
1 'polypeptide(L)'
;MRFLLTSLTAAMTLGLATPAQAWGPIGHRVTGAIADRNLSGVARANVRLLLGEDDLAEAATWPDDMKSDPADFWQKTASPWHYVTVKEGDVYKGSDAPPQGDAMTALTRFTATLRDPKAPVEDRRLALRFIVHIIGDLHQPLHAGGGDDRGGNNVRVTWFGRATNLHSVWDSAMIEQRSLSYSELADWLSRSITPEQTILWSQSDPQVWLRESIALRKTIYPADPALSWDYAYQHRTQVDGRLQRAGIRIAAYLNWLFEPAATTPAKAR
;
A
#
# COMPACT_ATOMS: atom_id res chain seq x y z
N MET A 1 -18.57 -44.44 47.76
CA MET A 1 -17.76 -43.31 47.32
C MET A 1 -17.58 -43.40 45.82
N ARG A 2 -18.33 -42.58 45.07
CA ARG A 2 -18.21 -42.49 43.58
C ARG A 2 -17.45 -41.23 43.27
N PHE A 3 -16.25 -41.36 42.68
CA PHE A 3 -15.46 -40.24 42.18
C PHE A 3 -15.97 -39.86 40.79
N LEU A 4 -16.51 -38.66 40.65
CA LEU A 4 -16.78 -38.03 39.37
C LEU A 4 -15.48 -37.40 38.84
N LEU A 5 -14.95 -37.98 37.75
CA LEU A 5 -13.91 -37.32 36.96
C LEU A 5 -14.59 -36.29 36.04
N THR A 6 -14.38 -35.03 36.31
CA THR A 6 -14.70 -33.92 35.39
C THR A 6 -13.58 -33.77 34.38
N SER A 7 -13.83 -34.17 33.14
CA SER A 7 -12.93 -33.93 32.01
C SER A 7 -13.03 -32.45 31.58
N LEU A 8 -11.95 -31.73 31.79
CA LEU A 8 -11.79 -30.32 31.30
C LEU A 8 -11.37 -30.35 29.83
N THR A 9 -12.31 -30.13 28.93
CA THR A 9 -12.04 -30.03 27.50
C THR A 9 -11.49 -28.61 27.23
N ALA A 10 -10.19 -28.51 26.98
CA ALA A 10 -9.57 -27.23 26.53
C ALA A 10 -10.00 -27.02 25.08
N ALA A 11 -10.85 -26.03 24.85
CA ALA A 11 -11.19 -25.56 23.53
C ALA A 11 -9.98 -24.80 22.96
N MET A 12 -9.27 -25.44 22.02
CA MET A 12 -8.20 -24.83 21.26
C MET A 12 -8.84 -23.91 20.20
N THR A 13 -8.92 -22.62 20.49
CA THR A 13 -9.34 -21.61 19.49
C THR A 13 -8.25 -21.54 18.42
N LEU A 14 -8.49 -22.16 17.26
CA LEU A 14 -7.74 -21.88 16.05
C LEU A 14 -7.99 -20.41 15.69
N GLY A 15 -7.04 -19.56 16.02
CA GLY A 15 -7.02 -18.20 15.51
C GLY A 15 -6.91 -18.26 13.98
N LEU A 16 -8.00 -17.93 13.29
CA LEU A 16 -7.98 -17.69 11.86
C LEU A 16 -6.97 -16.56 11.62
N ALA A 17 -5.84 -16.89 10.99
CA ALA A 17 -4.90 -15.89 10.51
C ALA A 17 -5.64 -15.05 9.46
N THR A 18 -5.98 -13.82 9.78
CA THR A 18 -6.46 -12.86 8.79
C THR A 18 -5.41 -12.74 7.70
N PRO A 19 -5.80 -12.73 6.41
CA PRO A 19 -4.85 -12.50 5.32
C PRO A 19 -4.15 -11.15 5.57
N ALA A 20 -2.84 -11.11 5.26
CA ALA A 20 -2.09 -9.87 5.33
C ALA A 20 -2.77 -8.84 4.44
N GLN A 21 -3.20 -7.75 5.04
CA GLN A 21 -3.66 -6.58 4.32
C GLN A 21 -2.44 -5.67 4.10
N ALA A 22 -2.43 -4.96 3.00
CA ALA A 22 -1.58 -3.83 2.68
C ALA A 22 -1.60 -2.78 3.81
N TRP A 23 -1.12 -1.55 3.60
CA TRP A 23 -1.50 -0.50 4.54
C TRP A 23 -2.95 -0.72 4.95
N GLY A 24 -3.23 -0.77 6.24
CA GLY A 24 -4.62 -0.88 6.68
C GLY A 24 -5.49 0.23 6.08
N PRO A 25 -6.81 0.12 6.16
CA PRO A 25 -7.73 1.04 5.48
C PRO A 25 -7.46 2.52 5.75
N ILE A 26 -7.02 2.88 6.96
CA ILE A 26 -6.66 4.27 7.29
C ILE A 26 -5.42 4.71 6.49
N GLY A 27 -4.37 3.89 6.43
CA GLY A 27 -3.15 4.21 5.69
C GLY A 27 -3.41 4.42 4.19
N HIS A 28 -4.15 3.51 3.55
CA HIS A 28 -4.55 3.67 2.15
C HIS A 28 -5.36 4.93 1.90
N ARG A 29 -6.37 5.21 2.72
CA ARG A 29 -7.17 6.43 2.59
C ARG A 29 -6.34 7.70 2.77
N VAL A 30 -5.37 7.68 3.68
CA VAL A 30 -4.42 8.80 3.86
C VAL A 30 -3.62 9.04 2.60
N THR A 31 -3.05 7.99 1.98
CA THR A 31 -2.26 8.15 0.75
C THR A 31 -3.10 8.66 -0.40
N GLY A 32 -4.33 8.14 -0.57
CA GLY A 32 -5.30 8.62 -1.55
C GLY A 32 -5.71 10.08 -1.31
N ALA A 33 -6.02 10.46 -0.08
CA ALA A 33 -6.42 11.82 0.26
C ALA A 33 -5.28 12.84 0.07
N ILE A 34 -4.02 12.48 0.36
CA ILE A 34 -2.86 13.33 0.04
C ILE A 34 -2.71 13.45 -1.47
N ALA A 35 -2.90 12.35 -2.22
CA ALA A 35 -2.82 12.37 -3.68
C ALA A 35 -3.87 13.28 -4.31
N ASP A 36 -5.11 13.20 -3.87
CA ASP A 36 -6.19 14.06 -4.38
C ASP A 36 -5.83 15.55 -4.33
N ARG A 37 -5.20 15.99 -3.26
CA ARG A 37 -4.80 17.40 -3.08
C ARG A 37 -3.73 17.86 -4.07
N ASN A 38 -2.95 16.91 -4.60
CA ASN A 38 -1.79 17.16 -5.45
C ASN A 38 -2.03 16.82 -6.93
N LEU A 39 -3.27 16.46 -7.32
CA LEU A 39 -3.62 16.24 -8.72
C LEU A 39 -3.61 17.53 -9.51
N SER A 40 -3.06 17.47 -10.74
CA SER A 40 -3.27 18.51 -11.75
C SER A 40 -4.73 18.60 -12.15
N GLY A 41 -5.14 19.71 -12.75
CA GLY A 41 -6.53 19.88 -13.23
C GLY A 41 -6.92 18.79 -14.24
N VAL A 42 -6.00 18.41 -15.13
CA VAL A 42 -6.22 17.37 -16.15
C VAL A 42 -6.36 16.00 -15.49
N ALA A 43 -5.47 15.63 -14.58
CA ALA A 43 -5.54 14.36 -13.88
C ALA A 43 -6.83 14.27 -13.04
N ARG A 44 -7.16 15.32 -12.29
CA ARG A 44 -8.39 15.40 -11.49
C ARG A 44 -9.64 15.16 -12.33
N ALA A 45 -9.75 15.82 -13.51
CA ALA A 45 -10.87 15.62 -14.41
C ALA A 45 -10.99 14.17 -14.90
N ASN A 46 -9.87 13.55 -15.28
CA ASN A 46 -9.84 12.15 -15.72
C ASN A 46 -10.16 11.15 -14.60
N VAL A 47 -9.66 11.39 -13.39
CA VAL A 47 -10.01 10.60 -12.20
C VAL A 47 -11.52 10.64 -11.97
N ARG A 48 -12.12 11.84 -11.98
CA ARG A 48 -13.58 12.00 -11.83
C ARG A 48 -14.38 11.30 -12.94
N LEU A 49 -13.93 11.35 -14.19
CA LEU A 49 -14.58 10.64 -15.30
C LEU A 49 -14.55 9.11 -15.10
N LEU A 50 -13.52 8.57 -14.49
CA LEU A 50 -13.38 7.13 -14.28
C LEU A 50 -14.05 6.67 -12.99
N LEU A 51 -13.87 7.37 -11.88
CA LEU A 51 -14.37 6.94 -10.56
C LEU A 51 -15.80 7.41 -10.28
N GLY A 52 -16.30 8.45 -10.98
CA GLY A 52 -17.60 9.05 -10.70
C GLY A 52 -17.56 9.86 -9.40
N GLU A 53 -18.33 9.44 -8.41
CA GLU A 53 -18.41 10.11 -7.10
C GLU A 53 -17.31 9.69 -6.13
N ASP A 54 -16.69 8.51 -6.35
CA ASP A 54 -15.58 8.03 -5.52
C ASP A 54 -14.37 8.96 -5.63
N ASP A 55 -13.65 9.12 -4.54
CA ASP A 55 -12.36 9.83 -4.50
C ASP A 55 -11.17 8.85 -4.50
N LEU A 56 -9.94 9.39 -4.47
CA LEU A 56 -8.75 8.54 -4.42
C LEU A 56 -8.56 7.85 -3.06
N ALA A 57 -9.17 8.33 -1.97
CA ALA A 57 -9.12 7.64 -0.69
C ALA A 57 -9.96 6.35 -0.73
N GLU A 58 -11.13 6.38 -1.35
CA GLU A 58 -11.97 5.21 -1.58
C GLU A 58 -11.30 4.25 -2.59
N ALA A 59 -10.81 4.79 -3.71
CA ALA A 59 -10.09 3.99 -4.71
C ALA A 59 -8.87 3.27 -4.12
N ALA A 60 -8.18 3.87 -3.15
CA ALA A 60 -7.01 3.29 -2.52
C ALA A 60 -7.32 2.05 -1.66
N THR A 61 -8.51 1.92 -1.07
CA THR A 61 -8.92 0.76 -0.26
C THR A 61 -9.66 -0.29 -1.06
N TRP A 62 -10.24 0.09 -2.19
CA TRP A 62 -11.13 -0.77 -2.95
C TRP A 62 -10.55 -2.17 -3.31
N PRO A 63 -9.26 -2.33 -3.75
CA PRO A 63 -8.70 -3.66 -4.03
C PRO A 63 -8.65 -4.58 -2.80
N ASP A 64 -8.46 -4.02 -1.61
CA ASP A 64 -8.51 -4.77 -0.36
C ASP A 64 -9.95 -5.17 0.03
N ASP A 65 -10.91 -4.29 -0.16
CA ASP A 65 -12.32 -4.57 0.08
C ASP A 65 -12.80 -5.74 -0.81
N MET A 66 -12.29 -5.81 -2.05
CA MET A 66 -12.58 -6.89 -2.99
C MET A 66 -11.98 -8.26 -2.60
N LYS A 67 -11.08 -8.34 -1.63
CA LYS A 67 -10.65 -9.62 -1.05
C LYS A 67 -11.79 -10.39 -0.38
N SER A 68 -12.90 -9.72 -0.07
CA SER A 68 -14.13 -10.36 0.42
C SER A 68 -14.93 -11.08 -0.68
N ASP A 69 -14.70 -10.76 -1.96
CA ASP A 69 -15.34 -11.45 -3.08
C ASP A 69 -14.75 -12.86 -3.27
N PRO A 70 -15.55 -13.93 -3.24
CA PRO A 70 -15.08 -15.30 -3.35
C PRO A 70 -14.58 -15.70 -4.75
N ALA A 71 -14.72 -14.84 -5.77
CA ALA A 71 -14.29 -15.16 -7.13
C ALA A 71 -12.78 -15.45 -7.21
N ASP A 72 -12.40 -16.43 -8.00
CA ASP A 72 -11.01 -16.87 -8.20
C ASP A 72 -10.08 -15.73 -8.61
N PHE A 73 -10.60 -14.73 -9.32
CA PHE A 73 -9.84 -13.54 -9.68
C PHE A 73 -9.28 -12.85 -8.43
N TRP A 74 -10.12 -12.58 -7.44
CA TRP A 74 -9.69 -11.89 -6.21
C TRP A 74 -8.88 -12.78 -5.29
N GLN A 75 -9.27 -14.04 -5.16
CA GLN A 75 -8.67 -14.97 -4.22
C GLN A 75 -7.32 -15.53 -4.67
N LYS A 76 -7.12 -15.70 -6.01
CA LYS A 76 -5.94 -16.38 -6.55
C LYS A 76 -5.11 -15.51 -7.48
N THR A 77 -5.74 -14.69 -8.31
CA THR A 77 -5.03 -13.93 -9.35
C THR A 77 -4.54 -12.58 -8.84
N ALA A 78 -5.39 -11.80 -8.16
CA ALA A 78 -5.07 -10.45 -7.69
C ALA A 78 -4.22 -10.44 -6.41
N SER A 79 -4.27 -11.49 -5.61
CA SER A 79 -3.60 -11.56 -4.31
C SER A 79 -2.09 -11.22 -4.35
N PRO A 80 -1.27 -11.68 -5.30
CA PRO A 80 0.15 -11.32 -5.36
C PRO A 80 0.43 -9.88 -5.78
N TRP A 81 -0.57 -9.14 -6.31
CA TRP A 81 -0.35 -7.77 -6.81
C TRP A 81 -0.18 -6.70 -5.72
N HIS A 82 -0.31 -7.11 -4.46
CA HIS A 82 -0.16 -6.24 -3.30
C HIS A 82 1.28 -6.15 -2.76
N TYR A 83 2.19 -7.02 -3.21
CA TYR A 83 3.55 -7.08 -2.67
C TYR A 83 4.57 -7.50 -3.71
N VAL A 84 5.83 -7.33 -3.36
CA VAL A 84 7.00 -7.81 -4.12
C VAL A 84 7.90 -8.62 -3.19
N THR A 85 8.41 -9.75 -3.67
CA THR A 85 9.40 -10.52 -2.92
C THR A 85 10.78 -10.28 -3.50
N VAL A 86 11.68 -9.70 -2.70
CA VAL A 86 13.08 -9.47 -3.07
C VAL A 86 13.97 -10.00 -1.97
N LYS A 87 14.72 -11.06 -2.25
CA LYS A 87 15.65 -11.65 -1.26
C LYS A 87 16.72 -10.65 -0.86
N GLU A 88 17.28 -10.85 0.32
CA GLU A 88 18.33 -9.97 0.81
C GLU A 88 19.57 -10.05 -0.11
N GLY A 89 20.07 -8.88 -0.49
CA GLY A 89 21.20 -8.75 -1.43
C GLY A 89 20.82 -8.77 -2.91
N ASP A 90 19.59 -9.15 -3.25
CA ASP A 90 19.15 -9.19 -4.64
C ASP A 90 18.63 -7.83 -5.12
N VAL A 91 18.63 -7.66 -6.43
CA VAL A 91 17.98 -6.58 -7.15
C VAL A 91 16.73 -7.15 -7.82
N TYR A 92 15.60 -6.48 -7.64
CA TYR A 92 14.34 -6.90 -8.25
C TYR A 92 14.45 -6.99 -9.79
N LYS A 93 13.96 -8.10 -10.32
CA LYS A 93 13.77 -8.33 -11.77
C LYS A 93 12.32 -8.79 -11.99
N GLY A 94 11.65 -8.22 -12.96
CA GLY A 94 10.28 -8.61 -13.31
C GLY A 94 10.12 -10.08 -13.67
N SER A 95 11.21 -10.75 -14.11
CA SER A 95 11.25 -12.19 -14.35
C SER A 95 11.10 -13.05 -13.10
N ASP A 96 11.32 -12.47 -11.92
CA ASP A 96 11.25 -13.18 -10.62
C ASP A 96 9.82 -13.17 -10.05
N ALA A 97 8.91 -12.44 -10.68
CA ALA A 97 7.51 -12.39 -10.30
C ALA A 97 6.82 -13.76 -10.48
N PRO A 98 5.85 -14.12 -9.63
CA PRO A 98 5.05 -15.33 -9.81
C PRO A 98 4.26 -15.28 -11.12
N PRO A 99 3.72 -16.42 -11.61
CA PRO A 99 2.97 -16.46 -12.87
C PRO A 99 1.81 -15.46 -12.96
N GLN A 100 1.17 -15.12 -11.85
CA GLN A 100 0.10 -14.12 -11.77
C GLN A 100 0.62 -12.68 -11.82
N GLY A 101 1.93 -12.49 -11.71
CA GLY A 101 2.58 -11.20 -11.50
C GLY A 101 2.67 -10.82 -10.02
N ASP A 102 3.35 -9.72 -9.75
CA ASP A 102 3.48 -9.06 -8.44
C ASP A 102 3.07 -7.59 -8.55
N ALA A 103 3.26 -6.80 -7.50
CA ALA A 103 2.89 -5.37 -7.50
C ALA A 103 3.56 -4.59 -8.64
N MET A 104 4.82 -4.85 -8.96
CA MET A 104 5.56 -4.13 -10.01
C MET A 104 5.08 -4.48 -11.41
N THR A 105 4.86 -5.76 -11.68
CA THR A 105 4.35 -6.23 -12.98
C THR A 105 2.89 -5.84 -13.18
N ALA A 106 2.08 -5.88 -12.11
CA ALA A 106 0.70 -5.42 -12.11
C ALA A 106 0.61 -3.90 -12.37
N LEU A 107 1.44 -3.09 -11.71
CA LEU A 107 1.52 -1.65 -11.94
C LEU A 107 1.82 -1.34 -13.42
N THR A 108 2.78 -2.05 -14.02
CA THR A 108 3.13 -1.90 -15.45
C THR A 108 1.94 -2.21 -16.36
N ARG A 109 1.25 -3.32 -16.10
CA ARG A 109 0.07 -3.75 -16.88
C ARG A 109 -1.07 -2.73 -16.74
N PHE A 110 -1.41 -2.32 -15.53
CA PHE A 110 -2.49 -1.35 -15.29
C PHE A 110 -2.17 0.03 -15.86
N THR A 111 -0.90 0.43 -15.85
CA THR A 111 -0.43 1.63 -16.53
C THR A 111 -0.73 1.59 -18.03
N ALA A 112 -0.44 0.47 -18.68
CA ALA A 112 -0.74 0.29 -20.11
C ALA A 112 -2.27 0.34 -20.37
N THR A 113 -3.06 -0.36 -19.55
CA THR A 113 -4.55 -0.34 -19.65
C THR A 113 -5.12 1.05 -19.47
N LEU A 114 -4.65 1.81 -18.46
CA LEU A 114 -5.15 3.15 -18.18
C LEU A 114 -4.83 4.13 -19.32
N ARG A 115 -3.68 3.96 -19.96
CA ARG A 115 -3.25 4.78 -21.11
C ARG A 115 -3.90 4.43 -22.44
N ASP A 116 -4.46 3.24 -22.58
CA ASP A 116 -5.13 2.84 -23.81
C ASP A 116 -6.51 3.50 -23.91
N PRO A 117 -6.73 4.47 -24.82
CA PRO A 117 -8.02 5.12 -24.97
C PRO A 117 -9.10 4.18 -25.55
N LYS A 118 -8.72 3.01 -26.08
CA LYS A 118 -9.61 1.99 -26.61
C LYS A 118 -10.00 0.94 -25.59
N ALA A 119 -9.32 0.89 -24.45
CA ALA A 119 -9.67 -0.04 -23.38
C ALA A 119 -11.06 0.31 -22.82
N PRO A 120 -11.90 -0.70 -22.48
CA PRO A 120 -13.18 -0.50 -21.86
C PRO A 120 -13.06 0.40 -20.60
N VAL A 121 -14.05 1.24 -20.37
CA VAL A 121 -14.04 2.18 -19.23
C VAL A 121 -13.93 1.46 -17.90
N GLU A 122 -14.54 0.28 -17.77
CA GLU A 122 -14.47 -0.54 -16.55
C GLU A 122 -13.04 -1.07 -16.31
N ASP A 123 -12.34 -1.49 -17.37
CA ASP A 123 -10.95 -1.95 -17.26
C ASP A 123 -10.04 -0.78 -16.88
N ARG A 124 -10.29 0.41 -17.40
CA ARG A 124 -9.54 1.62 -17.06
C ARG A 124 -9.84 2.08 -15.61
N ARG A 125 -11.09 1.93 -15.15
CA ARG A 125 -11.50 2.18 -13.77
C ARG A 125 -10.80 1.21 -12.81
N LEU A 126 -10.82 -0.08 -13.13
CA LEU A 126 -10.11 -1.12 -12.40
C LEU A 126 -8.60 -0.80 -12.32
N ALA A 127 -8.00 -0.44 -13.47
CA ALA A 127 -6.59 -0.10 -13.55
C ALA A 127 -6.24 1.11 -12.67
N LEU A 128 -7.07 2.16 -12.66
CA LEU A 128 -6.87 3.33 -11.81
C LEU A 128 -6.88 2.95 -10.32
N ARG A 129 -7.86 2.17 -9.87
CA ARG A 129 -7.97 1.71 -8.47
C ARG A 129 -6.73 0.91 -8.06
N PHE A 130 -6.30 -0.04 -8.89
CA PHE A 130 -5.08 -0.82 -8.62
C PHE A 130 -3.81 0.03 -8.64
N ILE A 131 -3.66 0.99 -9.56
CA ILE A 131 -2.50 1.89 -9.60
C ILE A 131 -2.37 2.66 -8.27
N VAL A 132 -3.46 3.25 -7.80
CA VAL A 132 -3.48 4.02 -6.54
C VAL A 132 -3.11 3.13 -5.36
N HIS A 133 -3.71 1.96 -5.26
CA HIS A 133 -3.47 0.99 -4.21
C HIS A 133 -2.03 0.47 -4.21
N ILE A 134 -1.55 -0.05 -5.35
CA ILE A 134 -0.21 -0.63 -5.49
C ILE A 134 0.88 0.39 -5.17
N ILE A 135 0.72 1.64 -5.58
CA ILE A 135 1.71 2.67 -5.21
C ILE A 135 1.72 2.87 -3.70
N GLY A 136 0.56 2.85 -3.03
CA GLY A 136 0.48 2.83 -1.56
C GLY A 136 1.27 1.66 -0.97
N ASP A 137 1.03 0.45 -1.46
CA ASP A 137 1.66 -0.80 -1.01
C ASP A 137 3.18 -0.80 -1.18
N LEU A 138 3.68 -0.33 -2.32
CA LEU A 138 5.11 -0.21 -2.57
C LEU A 138 5.83 0.74 -1.59
N HIS A 139 5.07 1.53 -0.81
CA HIS A 139 5.62 2.40 0.24
C HIS A 139 5.55 1.78 1.65
N GLN A 140 4.86 0.68 1.83
CA GLN A 140 4.90 -0.12 3.07
C GLN A 140 6.14 -1.05 3.01
N PRO A 141 7.10 -0.91 3.93
CA PRO A 141 8.40 -1.60 3.80
C PRO A 141 8.28 -3.13 3.81
N LEU A 142 7.29 -3.69 4.49
CA LEU A 142 7.10 -5.14 4.57
C LEU A 142 6.39 -5.71 3.33
N HIS A 143 5.79 -4.87 2.47
CA HIS A 143 5.32 -5.26 1.14
C HIS A 143 6.44 -5.42 0.11
N ALA A 144 7.67 -5.00 0.45
CA ALA A 144 8.92 -5.36 -0.23
C ALA A 144 9.62 -6.47 0.54
N GLY A 145 8.94 -7.60 0.79
CA GLY A 145 9.37 -8.68 1.68
C GLY A 145 10.59 -9.44 1.19
N GLY A 146 11.35 -10.04 2.13
CA GLY A 146 12.51 -10.91 1.83
C GLY A 146 12.14 -12.32 1.38
N GLY A 147 10.89 -12.74 1.61
CA GLY A 147 10.37 -14.07 1.28
C GLY A 147 10.28 -15.02 2.47
N ASP A 148 11.31 -15.10 3.29
CA ASP A 148 11.43 -16.12 4.35
C ASP A 148 10.40 -15.95 5.47
N ASP A 149 10.09 -14.72 5.84
CA ASP A 149 9.15 -14.36 6.89
C ASP A 149 7.79 -13.86 6.38
N ARG A 150 7.53 -13.98 5.08
CA ARG A 150 6.31 -13.51 4.42
C ARG A 150 6.06 -12.01 4.68
N GLY A 151 7.09 -11.18 4.54
CA GLY A 151 7.00 -9.76 4.81
C GLY A 151 6.63 -9.44 6.25
N GLY A 152 7.24 -10.12 7.22
CA GLY A 152 6.98 -9.91 8.65
C GLY A 152 5.72 -10.56 9.21
N ASN A 153 4.92 -11.26 8.39
CA ASN A 153 3.73 -11.99 8.88
C ASN A 153 4.10 -13.14 9.82
N ASN A 154 5.26 -13.75 9.62
CA ASN A 154 5.77 -14.81 10.48
C ASN A 154 6.56 -14.27 11.70
N VAL A 155 6.80 -12.97 11.79
CA VAL A 155 7.48 -12.33 12.92
C VAL A 155 6.46 -12.04 14.01
N ARG A 156 6.36 -12.93 14.99
CA ARG A 156 5.44 -12.81 16.13
C ARG A 156 5.91 -11.75 17.09
N VAL A 157 5.03 -10.81 17.41
CA VAL A 157 5.27 -9.71 18.37
C VAL A 157 4.03 -9.50 19.24
N THR A 158 4.17 -8.70 20.29
CA THR A 158 3.01 -8.11 20.95
C THR A 158 2.99 -6.60 20.70
N TRP A 159 1.81 -6.02 20.55
CA TRP A 159 1.59 -4.59 20.47
C TRP A 159 0.77 -4.15 21.68
N PHE A 160 1.41 -3.42 22.59
CA PHE A 160 0.82 -3.08 23.89
C PHE A 160 0.23 -4.31 24.61
N GLY A 161 1.00 -5.40 24.64
CA GLY A 161 0.63 -6.66 25.30
C GLY A 161 -0.35 -7.56 24.51
N ARG A 162 -0.87 -7.12 23.35
CA ARG A 162 -1.77 -7.93 22.50
C ARG A 162 -0.94 -8.66 21.44
N ALA A 163 -1.13 -9.99 21.35
CA ALA A 163 -0.43 -10.82 20.36
C ALA A 163 -0.80 -10.41 18.93
N THR A 164 0.21 -10.25 18.07
CA THR A 164 0.08 -9.90 16.66
C THR A 164 1.33 -10.34 15.88
N ASN A 165 1.57 -9.76 14.71
CA ASN A 165 2.78 -9.89 13.93
C ASN A 165 3.31 -8.53 13.48
N LEU A 166 4.57 -8.48 13.08
CA LEU A 166 5.23 -7.22 12.69
C LEU A 166 4.55 -6.55 11.50
N HIS A 167 4.06 -7.35 10.53
CA HIS A 167 3.33 -6.83 9.37
C HIS A 167 2.11 -6.02 9.79
N SER A 168 1.23 -6.59 10.62
CA SER A 168 0.03 -5.91 11.12
C SER A 168 0.34 -4.67 11.96
N VAL A 169 1.48 -4.64 12.65
CA VAL A 169 1.91 -3.43 13.39
C VAL A 169 2.20 -2.29 12.43
N TRP A 170 2.85 -2.57 11.28
CA TRP A 170 3.17 -1.57 10.27
C TRP A 170 1.96 -1.19 9.43
N ASP A 171 1.11 -2.14 9.06
CA ASP A 171 -0.07 -1.86 8.24
C ASP A 171 -1.08 -0.97 8.95
N SER A 172 -1.36 -1.28 10.21
CA SER A 172 -2.49 -0.70 10.91
C SER A 172 -2.14 -0.16 12.29
N ALA A 173 -1.54 -0.99 13.16
CA ALA A 173 -1.55 -0.71 14.59
C ALA A 173 -0.86 0.60 14.99
N MET A 174 0.27 0.97 14.34
CA MET A 174 0.96 2.24 14.60
C MET A 174 0.16 3.46 14.12
N ILE A 175 -0.65 3.29 13.07
CA ILE A 175 -1.49 4.37 12.52
C ILE A 175 -2.74 4.54 13.39
N GLU A 176 -3.43 3.44 13.70
CA GLU A 176 -4.67 3.42 14.47
C GLU A 176 -4.46 3.86 15.92
N GLN A 177 -3.29 3.56 16.51
CA GLN A 177 -2.91 4.01 17.84
C GLN A 177 -3.00 5.54 18.02
N ARG A 178 -2.93 6.30 16.90
CA ARG A 178 -3.04 7.77 16.93
C ARG A 178 -4.46 8.25 17.19
N SER A 179 -5.46 7.37 17.04
CA SER A 179 -6.89 7.68 17.25
C SER A 179 -7.38 8.88 16.42
N LEU A 180 -6.84 9.03 15.21
CA LEU A 180 -7.24 10.03 14.22
C LEU A 180 -8.05 9.36 13.11
N SER A 181 -9.03 10.07 12.56
CA SER A 181 -9.63 9.72 11.28
C SER A 181 -8.58 9.81 10.17
N TYR A 182 -8.80 9.11 9.05
CA TYR A 182 -7.89 9.21 7.91
C TYR A 182 -7.78 10.65 7.38
N SER A 183 -8.87 11.40 7.42
CA SER A 183 -8.90 12.79 6.94
C SER A 183 -8.09 13.73 7.83
N GLU A 184 -8.20 13.60 9.17
CA GLU A 184 -7.38 14.37 10.11
C GLU A 184 -5.89 14.04 9.95
N LEU A 185 -5.55 12.75 9.81
CA LEU A 185 -4.18 12.33 9.62
C LEU A 185 -3.62 12.84 8.28
N ALA A 186 -4.40 12.73 7.18
CA ALA A 186 -4.01 13.27 5.88
C ALA A 186 -3.80 14.80 5.93
N ASP A 187 -4.65 15.53 6.67
CA ASP A 187 -4.50 16.96 6.88
C ASP A 187 -3.20 17.31 7.61
N TRP A 188 -2.89 16.59 8.69
CA TRP A 188 -1.68 16.84 9.46
C TRP A 188 -0.42 16.54 8.65
N LEU A 189 -0.42 15.41 7.95
CA LEU A 189 0.72 15.02 7.12
C LEU A 189 0.90 15.98 5.93
N SER A 190 -0.17 16.38 5.25
CA SER A 190 -0.09 17.30 4.11
C SER A 190 0.50 18.65 4.49
N ARG A 191 0.16 19.20 5.67
CA ARG A 191 0.68 20.50 6.13
C ARG A 191 2.17 20.49 6.43
N SER A 192 2.75 19.34 6.69
CA SER A 192 4.19 19.20 6.98
C SER A 192 5.03 18.88 5.75
N ILE A 193 4.42 18.68 4.57
CA ILE A 193 5.15 18.47 3.31
C ILE A 193 5.61 19.82 2.79
N THR A 194 6.94 20.00 2.62
CA THR A 194 7.48 21.21 2.03
C THR A 194 7.43 21.19 0.50
N PRO A 195 7.50 22.38 -0.17
CA PRO A 195 7.60 22.42 -1.63
C PRO A 195 8.80 21.63 -2.18
N GLU A 196 9.94 21.70 -1.52
CA GLU A 196 11.15 20.96 -1.89
C GLU A 196 10.94 19.44 -1.80
N GLN A 197 10.26 18.98 -0.73
CA GLN A 197 9.89 17.58 -0.59
C GLN A 197 8.92 17.15 -1.68
N THR A 198 7.95 17.99 -2.04
CA THR A 198 7.02 17.69 -3.13
C THR A 198 7.77 17.49 -4.44
N ILE A 199 8.70 18.38 -4.78
CA ILE A 199 9.54 18.26 -5.99
C ILE A 199 10.37 16.97 -5.94
N LEU A 200 11.07 16.73 -4.83
CA LEU A 200 11.93 15.56 -4.65
C LEU A 200 11.16 14.25 -4.74
N TRP A 201 9.96 14.20 -4.16
CA TRP A 201 9.15 12.99 -4.12
C TRP A 201 8.31 12.77 -5.39
N SER A 202 8.16 13.76 -6.26
CA SER A 202 7.44 13.61 -7.53
C SER A 202 8.14 12.68 -8.54
N GLN A 203 9.20 12.03 -8.12
CA GLN A 203 9.89 11.02 -8.91
C GLN A 203 8.98 9.80 -9.15
N SER A 204 8.79 9.40 -10.42
CA SER A 204 7.78 8.44 -10.86
C SER A 204 8.33 7.04 -11.22
N ASP A 205 9.60 6.72 -10.93
CA ASP A 205 10.17 5.38 -11.15
C ASP A 205 9.84 4.42 -9.99
N PRO A 206 8.99 3.39 -10.19
CA PRO A 206 8.64 2.44 -9.13
C PRO A 206 9.84 1.67 -8.57
N GLN A 207 10.91 1.52 -9.34
CA GLN A 207 12.14 0.87 -8.86
C GLN A 207 12.81 1.66 -7.74
N VAL A 208 12.72 2.99 -7.75
CA VAL A 208 13.22 3.84 -6.67
C VAL A 208 12.39 3.60 -5.41
N TRP A 209 11.06 3.56 -5.53
CA TRP A 209 10.16 3.37 -4.39
C TRP A 209 10.38 2.01 -3.73
N LEU A 210 10.53 0.96 -4.55
CA LEU A 210 10.83 -0.39 -4.09
C LEU A 210 12.17 -0.45 -3.35
N ARG A 211 13.24 0.14 -3.91
CA ARG A 211 14.56 0.19 -3.24
C ARG A 211 14.52 0.91 -1.89
N GLU A 212 13.77 2.01 -1.79
CA GLU A 212 13.58 2.72 -0.52
C GLU A 212 12.87 1.84 0.52
N SER A 213 11.83 1.09 0.11
CA SER A 213 11.10 0.17 0.99
C SER A 213 11.99 -0.98 1.46
N ILE A 214 12.80 -1.57 0.56
CA ILE A 214 13.77 -2.62 0.91
C ILE A 214 14.82 -2.09 1.90
N ALA A 215 15.31 -0.88 1.69
CA ALA A 215 16.29 -0.26 2.59
C ALA A 215 15.70 -0.02 3.99
N LEU A 216 14.48 0.51 4.05
CA LEU A 216 13.78 0.74 5.32
C LEU A 216 13.45 -0.57 6.03
N ARG A 217 12.99 -1.59 5.31
CA ARG A 217 12.69 -2.92 5.86
C ARG A 217 13.81 -3.47 6.75
N LYS A 218 15.07 -3.26 6.37
CA LYS A 218 16.24 -3.76 7.12
C LYS A 218 16.39 -3.15 8.52
N THR A 219 15.73 -2.03 8.79
CA THR A 219 15.89 -1.26 10.03
C THR A 219 14.72 -1.39 11.00
N ILE A 220 13.66 -2.10 10.62
CA ILE A 220 12.40 -2.09 11.35
C ILE A 220 12.12 -3.37 12.14
N TYR A 221 12.97 -4.39 12.01
CA TYR A 221 12.83 -5.63 12.78
C TYR A 221 13.25 -5.39 14.23
N PRO A 222 12.36 -5.64 15.19
CA PRO A 222 12.64 -5.37 16.59
C PRO A 222 13.56 -6.45 17.18
N ALA A 223 14.44 -6.04 18.09
CA ALA A 223 15.23 -6.97 18.89
C ALA A 223 14.40 -7.60 20.03
N ASP A 224 13.45 -6.82 20.59
CA ASP A 224 12.48 -7.28 21.58
C ASP A 224 11.09 -7.40 20.92
N PRO A 225 10.44 -8.57 20.99
CA PRO A 225 9.10 -8.75 20.42
C PRO A 225 8.00 -8.02 21.19
N ALA A 226 8.23 -7.46 22.37
CA ALA A 226 7.25 -6.73 23.17
C ALA A 226 7.19 -5.25 22.77
N LEU A 227 6.48 -4.95 21.70
CA LEU A 227 6.39 -3.61 21.11
C LEU A 227 5.39 -2.71 21.86
N SER A 228 5.80 -1.45 22.08
CA SER A 228 4.99 -0.45 22.76
C SER A 228 5.40 0.97 22.34
N TRP A 229 5.35 1.92 23.27
CA TRP A 229 5.66 3.34 23.02
C TRP A 229 7.03 3.58 22.42
N ASP A 230 8.06 2.83 22.83
CA ASP A 230 9.42 3.01 22.34
C ASP A 230 9.54 2.69 20.86
N TYR A 231 8.98 1.56 20.44
CA TYR A 231 8.93 1.17 19.03
C TYR A 231 8.09 2.16 18.20
N ALA A 232 6.92 2.56 18.72
CA ALA A 232 6.09 3.57 18.09
C ALA A 232 6.83 4.90 17.91
N TYR A 233 7.57 5.35 18.93
CA TYR A 233 8.34 6.58 18.88
C TYR A 233 9.48 6.51 17.84
N GLN A 234 10.22 5.41 17.82
CA GLN A 234 11.34 5.20 16.89
C GLN A 234 10.91 5.21 15.43
N HIS A 235 9.71 4.68 15.13
CA HIS A 235 9.28 4.44 13.76
C HIS A 235 8.19 5.39 13.25
N ARG A 236 7.60 6.24 14.12
CA ARG A 236 6.52 7.17 13.73
C ARG A 236 6.89 8.03 12.53
N THR A 237 8.05 8.69 12.57
CA THR A 237 8.50 9.58 11.49
C THR A 237 8.70 8.83 10.17
N GLN A 238 9.10 7.56 10.26
CA GLN A 238 9.25 6.69 9.08
C GLN A 238 7.89 6.35 8.48
N VAL A 239 6.91 5.95 9.30
CA VAL A 239 5.52 5.69 8.83
C VAL A 239 4.94 6.95 8.19
N ASP A 240 5.02 8.09 8.87
CA ASP A 240 4.51 9.37 8.35
C ASP A 240 5.15 9.73 7.01
N GLY A 241 6.47 9.63 6.92
CA GLY A 241 7.21 9.91 5.69
C GLY A 241 6.89 8.93 4.55
N ARG A 242 6.56 7.67 4.84
CA ARG A 242 6.14 6.71 3.81
C ARG A 242 4.74 7.01 3.29
N LEU A 243 3.80 7.38 4.16
CA LEU A 243 2.45 7.81 3.78
C LEU A 243 2.47 9.10 2.93
N GLN A 244 3.27 10.09 3.34
CA GLN A 244 3.46 11.34 2.59
C GLN A 244 4.01 11.10 1.19
N ARG A 245 5.12 10.33 1.09
CA ARG A 245 5.74 9.99 -0.21
C ARG A 245 4.79 9.21 -1.09
N ALA A 246 4.05 8.25 -0.54
CA ALA A 246 3.05 7.49 -1.30
C ALA A 246 2.02 8.43 -1.92
N GLY A 247 1.44 9.34 -1.13
CA GLY A 247 0.44 10.28 -1.63
C GLY A 247 0.97 11.21 -2.72
N ILE A 248 2.16 11.82 -2.52
CA ILE A 248 2.79 12.66 -3.55
C ILE A 248 3.10 11.86 -4.82
N ARG A 249 3.58 10.61 -4.69
CA ARG A 249 3.93 9.75 -5.84
C ARG A 249 2.71 9.23 -6.58
N ILE A 250 1.62 8.92 -5.89
CA ILE A 250 0.33 8.62 -6.54
C ILE A 250 -0.09 9.81 -7.40
N ALA A 251 -0.08 11.02 -6.86
CA ALA A 251 -0.45 12.23 -7.61
C ALA A 251 0.48 12.46 -8.80
N ALA A 252 1.80 12.41 -8.59
CA ALA A 252 2.78 12.62 -9.65
C ALA A 252 2.64 11.58 -10.77
N TYR A 253 2.39 10.33 -10.41
CA TYR A 253 2.19 9.23 -11.37
C TYR A 253 0.91 9.41 -12.18
N LEU A 254 -0.20 9.77 -11.53
CA LEU A 254 -1.47 10.04 -12.22
C LEU A 254 -1.39 11.31 -13.08
N ASN A 255 -0.72 12.37 -12.60
CA ASN A 255 -0.47 13.56 -13.39
C ASN A 255 0.28 13.20 -14.69
N TRP A 256 1.37 12.44 -14.57
CA TRP A 256 2.11 11.96 -15.73
C TRP A 256 1.29 11.04 -16.66
N LEU A 257 0.43 10.17 -16.11
CA LEU A 257 -0.41 9.27 -16.90
C LEU A 257 -1.44 10.00 -17.75
N PHE A 258 -2.03 11.07 -17.21
CA PHE A 258 -3.11 11.82 -17.83
C PHE A 258 -2.65 13.08 -18.56
N GLU A 259 -1.36 13.46 -18.43
CA GLU A 259 -0.84 14.56 -19.23
C GLU A 259 -0.90 14.22 -20.72
N PRO A 260 -1.42 15.13 -21.57
CA PRO A 260 -1.32 14.97 -23.01
C PRO A 260 0.16 14.82 -23.41
N ALA A 261 0.45 13.87 -24.28
CA ALA A 261 1.79 13.83 -24.91
C ALA A 261 2.11 15.24 -25.40
N ALA A 262 3.27 15.79 -25.02
CA ALA A 262 3.66 17.14 -25.40
C ALA A 262 3.49 17.31 -26.91
N THR A 263 2.48 18.04 -27.33
CA THR A 263 2.33 18.43 -28.73
C THR A 263 3.51 19.33 -29.03
N THR A 264 4.44 18.85 -29.84
CA THR A 264 5.51 19.70 -30.39
C THR A 264 4.83 20.96 -30.95
N PRO A 265 5.14 22.17 -30.47
CA PRO A 265 4.51 23.36 -31.02
C PRO A 265 4.75 23.37 -32.52
N ALA A 266 3.67 23.45 -33.31
CA ALA A 266 3.76 23.61 -34.74
C ALA A 266 4.67 24.84 -34.98
N LYS A 267 5.80 24.64 -35.69
CA LYS A 267 6.66 25.74 -36.09
C LYS A 267 5.74 26.77 -36.75
N ALA A 268 5.59 27.94 -36.12
CA ALA A 268 4.95 29.07 -36.78
C ALA A 268 5.72 29.34 -38.08
N ARG A 269 4.98 29.25 -39.20
CA ARG A 269 5.48 29.61 -40.52
C ARG A 269 5.49 31.12 -40.66
#